data_c6c469efed31091e563427dcc8ce1cb8
#
_entry.id   c6c469efed31091e563427dcc8ce1cb8
#
_cell.length_a   1.000
_cell.length_b   1.000
_cell.length_c   1.000
_cell.angle_alpha   90.00
_cell.angle_beta   90.00
_cell.angle_gamma   90.00
#
_symmetry.space_group_name_H-M   'P 1'
#
loop_
_entity.id
_entity.type
_entity.pdbx_description
1 polymer ?
#
loop_
_entity_poly.entity_id
_entity_poly.type
_entity_poly.pdbx_seq_one_letter_code
_entity_poly.pdbx_strand_id
1 'polypeptide(L)'
;MVSRGGCAVEGPSPWSQAAFADLDRLPQSERARWCVWKSVELLYLLSAPGEPAVEMAPVLDQELTRTLAETRRYMEAHLDEPLSISTLSRRACLSATTFKEGFRRLYGLPVHTWLQQRRMERAAELLRDSSLSVLGVAQSVGYSSASQFSAAFRRQYGMSPTVYRKMSETAQHRPIG
;
A
#
# COMPACT_ATOMS: atom_id res chain seq x y z
N MET A 1 36.97 -30.87 -24.30
CA MET A 1 35.64 -30.46 -24.84
C MET A 1 34.88 -29.83 -23.71
N VAL A 2 34.80 -28.50 -23.69
CA VAL A 2 34.08 -27.73 -22.65
C VAL A 2 32.72 -27.40 -23.21
N SER A 3 31.67 -28.01 -22.66
CA SER A 3 30.27 -27.73 -22.99
C SER A 3 29.93 -26.32 -22.52
N ARG A 4 29.68 -25.41 -23.45
CA ARG A 4 29.07 -24.08 -23.17
C ARG A 4 27.59 -24.29 -22.79
N GLY A 5 27.29 -24.24 -21.51
CA GLY A 5 25.93 -24.12 -21.03
C GLY A 5 25.35 -22.78 -21.43
N GLY A 6 24.49 -22.76 -22.43
CA GLY A 6 23.70 -21.59 -22.79
C GLY A 6 22.71 -21.33 -21.68
N CYS A 7 22.76 -20.14 -21.08
CA CYS A 7 21.72 -19.67 -20.17
C CYS A 7 20.47 -19.37 -21.02
N ALA A 8 19.50 -20.27 -21.01
CA ALA A 8 18.20 -20.00 -21.61
C ALA A 8 17.50 -18.94 -20.75
N VAL A 9 17.34 -17.75 -21.30
CA VAL A 9 16.49 -16.72 -20.67
C VAL A 9 15.05 -17.15 -20.91
N GLU A 10 14.48 -17.85 -19.94
CA GLU A 10 13.04 -18.07 -19.94
C GLU A 10 12.33 -16.72 -19.79
N GLY A 11 11.25 -16.53 -20.56
CA GLY A 11 10.42 -15.32 -20.46
C GLY A 11 9.86 -15.13 -19.05
N PRO A 12 9.33 -13.94 -18.74
CA PRO A 12 8.86 -13.63 -17.39
C PRO A 12 7.81 -14.64 -16.93
N SER A 13 8.09 -15.27 -15.79
CA SER A 13 7.18 -16.26 -15.20
C SER A 13 5.87 -15.59 -14.73
N PRO A 14 4.75 -16.33 -14.63
CA PRO A 14 3.48 -15.77 -14.15
C PRO A 14 3.59 -15.09 -12.79
N TRP A 15 4.48 -15.56 -11.89
CA TRP A 15 4.70 -14.94 -10.60
C TRP A 15 5.47 -13.62 -10.68
N SER A 16 6.45 -13.51 -11.60
CA SER A 16 7.18 -12.26 -11.80
C SER A 16 6.28 -11.19 -12.42
N GLN A 17 5.41 -11.55 -13.35
CA GLN A 17 4.40 -10.65 -13.88
C GLN A 17 3.44 -10.18 -12.78
N ALA A 18 2.97 -11.08 -11.91
CA ALA A 18 2.12 -10.73 -10.78
C ALA A 18 2.84 -9.85 -9.74
N ALA A 19 4.12 -10.12 -9.48
CA ALA A 19 4.92 -9.34 -8.53
C ALA A 19 5.15 -7.89 -8.97
N PHE A 20 5.17 -7.62 -10.28
CA PHE A 20 5.38 -6.29 -10.86
C PHE A 20 4.10 -5.64 -11.40
N ALA A 21 2.96 -6.34 -11.43
CA ALA A 21 1.70 -5.83 -11.95
C ALA A 21 1.21 -4.55 -11.25
N ASP A 22 1.60 -4.34 -10.00
CA ASP A 22 1.21 -3.14 -9.24
C ASP A 22 2.12 -1.93 -9.52
N LEU A 23 3.29 -2.12 -10.16
CA LEU A 23 4.23 -1.04 -10.45
C LEU A 23 3.61 0.03 -11.37
N ASP A 24 2.86 -0.39 -12.36
CA ASP A 24 2.21 0.52 -13.31
C ASP A 24 1.04 1.30 -12.71
N ARG A 25 0.47 0.79 -11.61
CA ARG A 25 -0.64 1.41 -10.89
C ARG A 25 -0.17 2.41 -9.82
N LEU A 26 1.14 2.41 -9.50
CA LEU A 26 1.68 3.32 -8.50
C LEU A 26 1.95 4.71 -9.09
N PRO A 27 1.68 5.79 -8.33
CA PRO A 27 2.12 7.13 -8.67
C PRO A 27 3.63 7.16 -8.92
N GLN A 28 4.08 7.98 -9.86
CA GLN A 28 5.50 8.05 -10.27
C GLN A 28 6.45 8.37 -9.10
N SER A 29 5.99 9.15 -8.13
CA SER A 29 6.70 9.46 -6.88
C SER A 29 6.92 8.27 -5.95
N GLU A 30 6.11 7.22 -6.05
CA GLU A 30 6.16 6.04 -5.17
C GLU A 30 6.92 4.87 -5.82
N ARG A 31 7.06 4.87 -7.15
CA ARG A 31 7.70 3.78 -7.90
C ARG A 31 9.14 3.51 -7.48
N ALA A 32 9.93 4.57 -7.30
CA ALA A 32 11.32 4.45 -6.89
C ALA A 32 11.46 3.78 -5.50
N ARG A 33 10.63 4.18 -4.54
CA ARG A 33 10.61 3.62 -3.20
C ARG A 33 10.16 2.17 -3.18
N TRP A 34 9.15 1.85 -3.98
CA TRP A 34 8.65 0.49 -4.15
C TRP A 34 9.72 -0.41 -4.80
N CYS A 35 10.42 0.07 -5.85
CA CYS A 35 11.49 -0.67 -6.51
C CYS A 35 12.64 -0.98 -5.56
N VAL A 36 13.06 -0.02 -4.72
CA VAL A 36 14.11 -0.25 -3.71
C VAL A 36 13.68 -1.36 -2.75
N TRP A 37 12.44 -1.31 -2.25
CA TRP A 37 11.95 -2.33 -1.33
C TRP A 37 11.86 -3.72 -1.96
N LYS A 38 11.38 -3.81 -3.20
CA LYS A 38 11.31 -5.06 -3.97
C LYS A 38 12.70 -5.59 -4.32
N SER A 39 13.67 -4.73 -4.56
CA SER A 39 15.07 -5.15 -4.80
C SER A 39 15.70 -5.78 -3.57
N VAL A 40 15.44 -5.25 -2.38
CA VAL A 40 15.91 -5.83 -1.11
C VAL A 40 15.25 -7.19 -0.85
N GLU A 41 13.97 -7.32 -1.10
CA GLU A 41 13.23 -8.58 -0.99
C GLU A 41 13.81 -9.65 -1.94
N LEU A 42 14.06 -9.29 -3.21
CA LEU A 42 14.66 -10.19 -4.20
C LEU A 42 16.09 -10.59 -3.83
N LEU A 43 16.91 -9.64 -3.36
CA LEU A 43 18.27 -9.92 -2.90
C LEU A 43 18.27 -10.87 -1.69
N TYR A 44 17.35 -10.70 -0.77
CA TYR A 44 17.18 -11.60 0.37
C TYR A 44 16.82 -13.02 -0.08
N LEU A 45 15.89 -13.15 -1.03
CA LEU A 45 15.48 -14.44 -1.58
C LEU A 45 16.59 -15.13 -2.38
N LEU A 46 17.45 -14.36 -3.06
CA LEU A 46 18.57 -14.87 -3.84
C LEU A 46 19.82 -15.17 -3.00
N SER A 47 19.96 -14.57 -1.81
CA SER A 47 21.12 -14.74 -0.93
C SER A 47 20.96 -15.85 0.11
N ALA A 48 19.81 -16.50 0.19
CA ALA A 48 19.58 -17.59 1.12
C ALA A 48 20.40 -18.83 0.68
N PRO A 49 21.40 -19.29 1.45
CA PRO A 49 22.15 -20.51 1.12
C PRO A 49 21.29 -21.71 1.49
N GLY A 50 20.85 -22.42 0.51
CA GLY A 50 20.05 -23.64 0.63
C GLY A 50 19.00 -23.64 -0.46
N GLU A 51 18.76 -24.80 -1.07
CA GLU A 51 17.64 -24.93 -1.98
C GLU A 51 16.42 -24.30 -1.31
N PRO A 52 15.74 -23.35 -1.96
CA PRO A 52 14.41 -23.05 -1.51
C PRO A 52 13.67 -24.37 -1.67
N ALA A 53 13.38 -25.05 -0.58
CA ALA A 53 12.10 -25.71 -0.54
C ALA A 53 11.16 -24.58 -0.95
N VAL A 54 10.77 -24.60 -2.22
CA VAL A 54 9.55 -23.97 -2.63
C VAL A 54 8.47 -24.78 -1.92
N GLU A 55 8.40 -24.61 -0.59
CA GLU A 55 7.15 -24.65 0.07
C GLU A 55 6.36 -23.62 -0.72
N MET A 56 5.68 -24.09 -1.72
CA MET A 56 4.62 -23.32 -2.37
C MET A 56 3.81 -22.76 -1.21
N ALA A 57 4.13 -21.49 -0.90
CA ALA A 57 3.36 -20.78 0.10
C ALA A 57 1.92 -21.05 -0.30
N PRO A 58 1.11 -21.74 0.52
CA PRO A 58 -0.15 -22.28 0.11
C PRO A 58 -0.86 -21.18 -0.66
N VAL A 59 -1.15 -21.47 -1.93
CA VAL A 59 -1.83 -20.52 -2.83
C VAL A 59 -3.02 -20.05 -2.03
N LEU A 60 -3.08 -18.75 -1.73
CA LEU A 60 -4.26 -18.19 -1.07
C LEU A 60 -5.42 -18.65 -1.91
N ASP A 61 -6.35 -19.37 -1.31
CA ASP A 61 -7.55 -19.83 -1.98
C ASP A 61 -8.12 -18.66 -2.80
N GLN A 62 -8.46 -18.92 -4.05
CA GLN A 62 -8.98 -17.86 -4.93
C GLN A 62 -10.16 -17.13 -4.31
N GLU A 63 -10.99 -17.87 -3.55
CA GLU A 63 -12.11 -17.28 -2.82
C GLU A 63 -11.66 -16.36 -1.70
N LEU A 64 -10.64 -16.75 -0.92
CA LEU A 64 -10.05 -15.91 0.11
C LEU A 64 -9.43 -14.63 -0.51
N THR A 65 -8.70 -14.77 -1.60
CA THR A 65 -8.11 -13.65 -2.32
C THR A 65 -9.17 -12.66 -2.81
N ARG A 66 -10.27 -13.17 -3.39
CA ARG A 66 -11.39 -12.35 -3.84
C ARG A 66 -12.04 -11.61 -2.67
N THR A 67 -12.35 -12.33 -1.58
CA THR A 67 -12.97 -11.76 -0.38
C THR A 67 -12.12 -10.66 0.25
N LEU A 68 -10.80 -10.86 0.33
CA LEU A 68 -9.86 -9.85 0.82
C LEU A 68 -9.80 -8.63 -0.12
N ALA A 69 -9.84 -8.83 -1.43
CA ALA A 69 -9.87 -7.75 -2.41
C ALA A 69 -11.16 -6.93 -2.34
N GLU A 70 -12.31 -7.57 -2.16
CA GLU A 70 -13.59 -6.90 -1.95
C GLU A 70 -13.60 -6.10 -0.65
N THR A 71 -13.06 -6.66 0.43
CA THR A 71 -12.94 -5.97 1.71
C THR A 71 -12.00 -4.77 1.62
N ARG A 72 -10.90 -4.87 0.90
CA ARG A 72 -10.00 -3.74 0.62
C ARG A 72 -10.73 -2.61 -0.11
N ARG A 73 -11.48 -2.91 -1.18
CA ARG A 73 -12.27 -1.89 -1.91
C ARG A 73 -13.28 -1.21 -0.99
N TYR A 74 -13.92 -1.98 -0.10
CA TYR A 74 -14.82 -1.42 0.90
C TYR A 74 -14.08 -0.45 1.82
N MET A 75 -12.90 -0.82 2.32
CA MET A 75 -12.08 0.06 3.16
C MET A 75 -11.69 1.36 2.44
N GLU A 76 -11.34 1.28 1.15
CA GLU A 76 -11.01 2.46 0.33
C GLU A 76 -12.20 3.41 0.14
N ALA A 77 -13.41 2.87 0.04
CA ALA A 77 -14.63 3.66 -0.08
C ALA A 77 -15.13 4.28 1.24
N HIS A 78 -14.64 3.79 2.40
CA HIS A 78 -15.14 4.16 3.72
C HIS A 78 -14.00 4.57 4.66
N LEU A 79 -13.04 5.36 4.14
CA LEU A 79 -11.87 5.80 4.92
C LEU A 79 -12.22 6.71 6.10
N ASP A 80 -13.36 7.37 6.05
CA ASP A 80 -13.92 8.24 7.10
C ASP A 80 -14.54 7.47 8.27
N GLU A 81 -14.86 6.18 8.06
CA GLU A 81 -15.52 5.36 9.08
C GLU A 81 -14.53 4.71 10.08
N PRO A 82 -15.01 4.38 11.30
CA PRO A 82 -14.22 3.63 12.27
C PRO A 82 -14.13 2.14 11.88
N LEU A 83 -13.21 1.81 10.98
CA LEU A 83 -12.99 0.45 10.49
C LEU A 83 -12.16 -0.35 11.48
N SER A 84 -12.80 -1.27 12.23
CA SER A 84 -12.13 -2.21 13.13
C SER A 84 -11.87 -3.57 12.48
N ILE A 85 -10.89 -4.30 12.98
CA ILE A 85 -10.62 -5.69 12.55
C ILE A 85 -11.88 -6.55 12.71
N SER A 86 -12.62 -6.40 13.82
CA SER A 86 -13.83 -7.18 14.08
C SER A 86 -14.94 -6.88 13.08
N THR A 87 -15.09 -5.61 12.67
CA THR A 87 -16.07 -5.21 11.66
C THR A 87 -15.69 -5.77 10.29
N LEU A 88 -14.41 -5.64 9.91
CA LEU A 88 -13.92 -6.08 8.60
C LEU A 88 -13.91 -7.60 8.47
N SER A 89 -13.48 -8.33 9.50
CA SER A 89 -13.48 -9.81 9.48
C SER A 89 -14.89 -10.38 9.43
N ARG A 90 -15.87 -9.80 10.17
CA ARG A 90 -17.28 -10.20 10.06
C ARG A 90 -17.85 -9.95 8.67
N ARG A 91 -17.54 -8.78 8.08
CA ARG A 91 -17.95 -8.48 6.70
C ARG A 91 -17.39 -9.48 5.69
N ALA A 92 -16.15 -9.89 5.88
CA ALA A 92 -15.46 -10.89 5.06
C ALA A 92 -15.89 -12.33 5.36
N CYS A 93 -16.77 -12.57 6.35
CA CYS A 93 -17.12 -13.91 6.84
C CYS A 93 -15.88 -14.74 7.24
N LEU A 94 -14.84 -14.08 7.78
CA LEU A 94 -13.59 -14.69 8.20
C LEU A 94 -13.37 -14.53 9.71
N SER A 95 -12.58 -15.44 10.29
CA SER A 95 -12.02 -15.18 11.62
C SER A 95 -11.09 -13.96 11.60
N ALA A 96 -10.96 -13.27 12.74
CA ALA A 96 -10.04 -12.13 12.84
C ALA A 96 -8.58 -12.51 12.54
N THR A 97 -8.18 -13.72 12.88
CA THR A 97 -6.84 -14.26 12.60
C THR A 97 -6.65 -14.49 11.11
N THR A 98 -7.54 -15.27 10.48
CA THR A 98 -7.51 -15.55 9.04
C THR A 98 -7.51 -14.26 8.23
N PHE A 99 -8.35 -13.28 8.62
CA PHE A 99 -8.41 -11.98 7.95
C PHE A 99 -7.09 -11.23 8.04
N LYS A 100 -6.49 -11.09 9.25
CA LYS A 100 -5.22 -10.38 9.44
C LYS A 100 -4.06 -11.03 8.69
N GLU A 101 -3.94 -12.34 8.78
CA GLU A 101 -2.85 -13.10 8.15
C GLU A 101 -2.99 -13.09 6.63
N GLY A 102 -4.19 -13.37 6.11
CA GLY A 102 -4.48 -13.32 4.69
C GLY A 102 -4.25 -11.93 4.10
N PHE A 103 -4.70 -10.88 4.79
CA PHE A 103 -4.50 -9.50 4.36
C PHE A 103 -3.01 -9.13 4.32
N ARG A 104 -2.26 -9.45 5.40
CA ARG A 104 -0.82 -9.18 5.45
C ARG A 104 -0.06 -9.96 4.37
N ARG A 105 -0.47 -11.21 4.12
CA ARG A 105 0.15 -12.05 3.09
C ARG A 105 -0.11 -11.53 1.69
N LEU A 106 -1.34 -11.05 1.41
CA LEU A 106 -1.74 -10.55 0.10
C LEU A 106 -1.20 -9.15 -0.19
N TYR A 107 -1.17 -8.25 0.82
CA TYR A 107 -0.83 -6.83 0.65
C TYR A 107 0.50 -6.41 1.30
N GLY A 108 1.22 -7.33 1.93
CA GLY A 108 2.52 -7.07 2.55
C GLY A 108 2.50 -6.27 3.85
N LEU A 109 1.34 -5.72 4.25
CA LEU A 109 1.19 -4.84 5.41
C LEU A 109 0.06 -5.28 6.33
N PRO A 110 0.18 -5.05 7.65
CA PRO A 110 -0.94 -5.19 8.57
C PRO A 110 -2.10 -4.27 8.17
N VAL A 111 -3.34 -4.72 8.36
CA VAL A 111 -4.57 -4.00 8.01
C VAL A 111 -4.57 -2.55 8.51
N HIS A 112 -4.20 -2.34 9.78
CA HIS A 112 -4.18 -1.00 10.39
C HIS A 112 -3.14 -0.07 9.72
N THR A 113 -1.96 -0.59 9.43
CA THR A 113 -0.89 0.16 8.76
C THR A 113 -1.32 0.56 7.35
N TRP A 114 -1.89 -0.39 6.61
CA TRP A 114 -2.43 -0.15 5.28
C TRP A 114 -3.54 0.92 5.29
N LEU A 115 -4.52 0.79 6.19
CA LEU A 115 -5.61 1.76 6.33
C LEU A 115 -5.09 3.17 6.66
N GLN A 116 -4.12 3.27 7.58
CA GLN A 116 -3.51 4.54 7.94
C GLN A 116 -2.81 5.19 6.75
N GLN A 117 -2.08 4.41 5.95
CA GLN A 117 -1.44 4.93 4.73
C GLN A 117 -2.47 5.47 3.75
N ARG A 118 -3.53 4.72 3.45
CA ARG A 118 -4.60 5.15 2.53
C ARG A 118 -5.30 6.42 3.01
N ARG A 119 -5.57 6.53 4.32
CA ARG A 119 -6.11 7.76 4.92
C ARG A 119 -5.19 8.96 4.70
N MET A 120 -3.89 8.80 4.87
CA MET A 120 -2.93 9.88 4.67
C MET A 120 -2.75 10.25 3.20
N GLU A 121 -2.77 9.29 2.29
CA GLU A 121 -2.75 9.53 0.84
C GLU A 121 -3.98 10.33 0.41
N ARG A 122 -5.16 9.90 0.85
CA ARG A 122 -6.41 10.64 0.58
C ARG A 122 -6.39 12.05 1.18
N ALA A 123 -5.86 12.20 2.39
CA ALA A 123 -5.70 13.51 3.02
C ALA A 123 -4.75 14.42 2.21
N ALA A 124 -3.66 13.89 1.67
CA ALA A 124 -2.72 14.65 0.84
C ALA A 124 -3.39 15.14 -0.46
N GLU A 125 -4.25 14.32 -1.08
CA GLU A 125 -5.08 14.74 -2.23
C GLU A 125 -6.03 15.89 -1.83
N LEU A 126 -6.82 15.71 -0.77
CA LEU A 126 -7.76 16.72 -0.30
C LEU A 126 -7.07 18.04 0.11
N LEU A 127 -5.87 17.98 0.66
CA LEU A 127 -5.10 19.17 1.01
C LEU A 127 -4.65 19.96 -0.23
N ARG A 128 -4.45 19.31 -1.38
CA ARG A 128 -4.07 19.95 -2.64
C ARG A 128 -5.26 20.55 -3.39
N ASP A 129 -6.38 19.84 -3.40
CA ASP A 129 -7.44 20.06 -4.38
C ASP A 129 -8.71 20.63 -3.75
N SER A 130 -8.75 20.84 -2.44
CA SER A 130 -9.95 21.32 -1.76
C SER A 130 -9.74 22.54 -0.87
N SER A 131 -10.81 23.34 -0.73
CA SER A 131 -10.88 24.47 0.22
C SER A 131 -11.20 24.05 1.65
N LEU A 132 -11.28 22.72 1.93
CA LEU A 132 -11.58 22.20 3.27
C LEU A 132 -10.55 22.66 4.28
N SER A 133 -10.99 22.99 5.49
CA SER A 133 -10.09 23.24 6.61
C SER A 133 -9.27 21.98 6.94
N VAL A 134 -8.14 22.13 7.64
CA VAL A 134 -7.34 20.96 8.09
C VAL A 134 -8.17 20.01 8.95
N LEU A 135 -9.09 20.54 9.77
CA LEU A 135 -10.04 19.74 10.55
C LEU A 135 -11.02 19.02 9.63
N GLY A 136 -11.55 19.70 8.61
CA GLY A 136 -12.45 19.08 7.63
C GLY A 136 -11.79 17.93 6.88
N VAL A 137 -10.53 18.12 6.45
CA VAL A 137 -9.74 17.02 5.84
C VAL A 137 -9.53 15.87 6.83
N ALA A 138 -9.18 16.17 8.10
CA ALA A 138 -9.01 15.14 9.12
C ALA A 138 -10.28 14.29 9.29
N GLN A 139 -11.44 14.94 9.38
CA GLN A 139 -12.75 14.26 9.50
C GLN A 139 -13.06 13.41 8.27
N SER A 140 -12.81 13.92 7.07
CA SER A 140 -13.04 13.19 5.81
C SER A 140 -12.18 11.93 5.64
N VAL A 141 -11.14 11.77 6.46
CA VAL A 141 -10.30 10.57 6.48
C VAL A 141 -10.34 9.82 7.81
N GLY A 142 -11.40 10.04 8.60
CA GLY A 142 -11.71 9.26 9.80
C GLY A 142 -10.91 9.62 11.04
N TYR A 143 -10.41 10.86 11.14
CA TYR A 143 -9.82 11.41 12.36
C TYR A 143 -10.77 12.38 13.07
N SER A 144 -11.08 12.11 14.31
CA SER A 144 -11.89 13.00 15.14
C SER A 144 -11.12 14.22 15.68
N SER A 145 -9.78 14.17 15.67
CA SER A 145 -8.91 15.21 16.21
C SER A 145 -7.88 15.68 15.17
N ALA A 146 -7.85 17.00 14.93
CA ALA A 146 -6.85 17.63 14.06
C ALA A 146 -5.40 17.43 14.58
N SER A 147 -5.21 17.32 15.90
CA SER A 147 -3.89 17.08 16.49
C SER A 147 -3.39 15.67 16.18
N GLN A 148 -4.23 14.65 16.35
CA GLN A 148 -3.89 13.26 16.01
C GLN A 148 -3.63 13.09 14.52
N PHE A 149 -4.48 13.71 13.70
CA PHE A 149 -4.30 13.75 12.24
C PHE A 149 -2.96 14.40 11.87
N SER A 150 -2.67 15.59 12.40
CA SER A 150 -1.43 16.32 12.09
C SER A 150 -0.17 15.54 12.51
N ALA A 151 -0.22 14.84 13.64
CA ALA A 151 0.87 13.96 14.07
C ALA A 151 1.07 12.77 13.12
N ALA A 152 -0.02 12.12 12.71
CA ALA A 152 0.02 11.02 11.76
C ALA A 152 0.52 11.47 10.38
N PHE A 153 0.04 12.61 9.90
CA PHE A 153 0.43 13.20 8.63
C PHE A 153 1.92 13.57 8.60
N ARG A 154 2.41 14.23 9.68
CA ARG A 154 3.85 14.58 9.82
C ARG A 154 4.72 13.34 9.85
N ARG A 155 4.29 12.25 10.48
CA ARG A 155 5.05 10.99 10.52
C ARG A 155 5.21 10.39 9.12
N GLN A 156 4.21 10.54 8.25
CA GLN A 156 4.24 9.98 6.89
C GLN A 156 4.92 10.89 5.87
N TYR A 157 4.69 12.20 5.95
CA TYR A 157 5.16 13.17 4.94
C TYR A 157 6.31 14.07 5.42
N GLY A 158 6.75 13.94 6.67
CA GLY A 158 7.84 14.74 7.25
C GLY A 158 7.46 16.19 7.59
N MET A 159 6.24 16.65 7.22
CA MET A 159 5.79 18.03 7.42
C MET A 159 4.31 18.08 7.86
N SER A 160 3.90 19.25 8.41
CA SER A 160 2.50 19.42 8.84
C SER A 160 1.54 19.57 7.64
N PRO A 161 0.25 19.24 7.80
CA PRO A 161 -0.76 19.41 6.74
C PRO A 161 -0.82 20.83 6.18
N THR A 162 -0.68 21.84 7.04
CA THR A 162 -0.70 23.25 6.64
C THR A 162 0.49 23.63 5.76
N VAL A 163 1.69 23.14 6.10
CA VAL A 163 2.89 23.36 5.29
C VAL A 163 2.76 22.63 3.95
N TYR A 164 2.29 21.39 3.97
CA TYR A 164 2.07 20.61 2.76
C TYR A 164 1.12 21.32 1.78
N ARG A 165 -0.01 21.85 2.26
CA ARG A 165 -0.95 22.66 1.45
C ARG A 165 -0.28 23.85 0.80
N LYS A 166 0.41 24.69 1.60
CA LYS A 166 1.09 25.88 1.07
C LYS A 166 2.10 25.57 -0.02
N MET A 167 2.86 24.50 0.14
CA MET A 167 3.80 24.05 -0.87
C MET A 167 3.11 23.61 -2.16
N SER A 168 1.97 22.94 -2.04
CA SER A 168 1.18 22.50 -3.20
C SER A 168 0.59 23.69 -3.97
N GLU A 169 0.06 24.70 -3.28
CA GLU A 169 -0.45 25.94 -3.87
C GLU A 169 0.65 26.72 -4.62
N THR A 170 1.83 26.78 -4.03
CA THR A 170 2.99 27.46 -4.66
C THR A 170 3.47 26.72 -5.92
N ALA A 171 3.38 25.40 -5.93
CA ALA A 171 3.76 24.59 -7.08
C ALA A 171 2.78 24.73 -8.25
N GLN A 172 1.47 24.94 -7.98
CA GLN A 172 0.43 25.12 -8.99
C GLN A 172 0.44 26.54 -9.61
N HIS A 173 0.98 27.54 -8.89
CA HIS A 173 1.05 28.95 -9.34
C HIS A 173 2.36 29.33 -10.02
N ARG A 174 3.22 28.36 -10.37
CA ARG A 174 4.47 28.67 -11.09
C ARG A 174 4.13 28.91 -12.57
N PRO A 175 4.16 30.14 -13.10
CA PRO A 175 3.96 30.41 -14.52
C PRO A 175 5.04 29.70 -15.30
N ILE A 176 4.62 28.99 -16.35
CA ILE A 176 5.52 28.47 -17.38
C ILE A 176 6.11 29.71 -18.10
N GLY A 177 7.33 30.06 -17.72
CA GLY A 177 8.10 31.10 -18.40
C GLY A 177 8.81 30.54 -19.65
#